data_f82e569c89c2057f2a4f8c974e6096e9
#
_entry.id   f82e569c89c2057f2a4f8c974e6096e9
#
_cell.length_a   1.000
_cell.length_b   1.000
_cell.length_c   1.000
_cell.angle_alpha   90.00
_cell.angle_beta   90.00
_cell.angle_gamma   90.00
#
_symmetry.space_group_name_H-M   'P 1'
#
loop_
_entity.id
_entity.type
_entity.pdbx_description
1 polymer ?
#
loop_
_entity_poly.entity_id
_entity_poly.type
_entity_poly.pdbx_seq_one_letter_code
_entity_poly.pdbx_strand_id
1 'polypeptide(L)'
;VHCLGSEIIISFLGNAKGEAPGGYLHLDKDFEIVGRWENSMGDIPFSYDFWYQPRHNVMVSSEWAAPNTFMPGFDLEEVGHLKYGRRLHIWDFKEKKPVETMYLGEDGLIPLEVKFMHDPDSSHGFCGAALSSNVIHFWKSQEGKWEWEKVIDIENEPHPDWPIPIPGVMSAILISMDDKYLYLNNWLHGDMRQYDISNPHKPKLTGQVWMGGLLGKAPIVNGVKITGGPQMYQLSLDGKRMYVTTSLFSTWDNQFYPEIRTQGGAMIMIDCDVENGGMKINKDFIVDFGKEPNGPSRCHESRYPGGDCTSDIW
;
A
#
# COMPACT_ATOMS: atom_id res chain seq x y z
N VAL A 1 3.07 -1.99 -10.97
CA VAL A 1 3.21 -1.83 -12.43
C VAL A 1 2.79 -0.43 -12.80
N HIS A 2 3.61 0.27 -13.59
CA HIS A 2 3.29 1.63 -14.08
C HIS A 2 3.47 1.73 -15.59
N CYS A 3 2.53 2.41 -16.25
CA CYS A 3 2.56 2.67 -17.69
C CYS A 3 2.95 4.13 -17.94
N LEU A 4 4.06 4.33 -18.64
CA LEU A 4 4.65 5.64 -18.96
C LEU A 4 4.52 5.93 -20.46
N GLY A 5 3.29 6.06 -20.94
CA GLY A 5 3.04 6.26 -22.36
C GLY A 5 3.51 5.10 -23.23
N SER A 6 4.78 5.08 -23.63
CA SER A 6 5.36 4.02 -24.46
C SER A 6 6.16 2.97 -23.69
N GLU A 7 6.31 3.12 -22.39
CA GLU A 7 7.09 2.22 -21.55
C GLU A 7 6.20 1.66 -20.42
N ILE A 8 6.45 0.41 -20.03
CA ILE A 8 5.81 -0.22 -18.87
C ILE A 8 6.94 -0.64 -17.91
N ILE A 9 6.85 -0.21 -16.67
CA ILE A 9 7.79 -0.56 -15.63
C ILE A 9 7.09 -1.45 -14.60
N ILE A 10 7.71 -2.59 -14.30
CA ILE A 10 7.20 -3.57 -13.33
C ILE A 10 8.26 -3.81 -12.27
N SER A 11 7.98 -3.50 -11.02
CA SER A 11 8.86 -3.90 -9.92
C SER A 11 8.83 -5.42 -9.72
N PHE A 12 9.96 -6.01 -9.41
CA PHE A 12 10.06 -7.40 -9.01
C PHE A 12 10.92 -7.54 -7.75
N LEU A 13 10.54 -8.47 -6.88
CA LEU A 13 11.02 -8.51 -5.50
C LEU A 13 12.29 -9.35 -5.32
N GLY A 14 12.66 -10.14 -6.32
CA GLY A 14 13.83 -10.99 -6.23
C GLY A 14 14.10 -11.78 -7.52
N ASN A 15 15.14 -12.59 -7.48
CA ASN A 15 15.52 -13.47 -8.59
C ASN A 15 14.63 -14.74 -8.66
N ALA A 16 14.88 -15.60 -9.64
CA ALA A 16 14.14 -16.85 -9.83
C ALA A 16 14.23 -17.86 -8.66
N LYS A 17 15.17 -17.65 -7.73
CA LYS A 17 15.29 -18.43 -6.51
C LYS A 17 14.59 -17.78 -5.31
N GLY A 18 13.94 -16.64 -5.51
CA GLY A 18 13.32 -15.86 -4.44
C GLY A 18 14.30 -15.09 -3.56
N GLU A 19 15.51 -14.83 -4.03
CA GLU A 19 16.56 -14.11 -3.31
C GLU A 19 16.66 -12.66 -3.79
N ALA A 20 17.09 -11.76 -2.89
CA ALA A 20 17.45 -10.39 -3.25
C ALA A 20 18.71 -10.35 -4.18
N PRO A 21 18.94 -9.25 -4.92
CA PRO A 21 18.09 -8.06 -4.98
C PRO A 21 16.91 -8.22 -5.91
N GLY A 22 15.89 -7.35 -5.72
CA GLY A 22 14.82 -7.11 -6.67
C GLY A 22 15.25 -6.21 -7.83
N GLY A 23 14.32 -5.43 -8.37
CA GLY A 23 14.58 -4.46 -9.44
C GLY A 23 13.34 -4.07 -10.22
N TYR A 24 13.54 -3.54 -11.41
CA TYR A 24 12.47 -3.04 -12.27
C TYR A 24 12.62 -3.60 -13.69
N LEU A 25 11.59 -4.31 -14.14
CA LEU A 25 11.50 -4.81 -15.51
C LEU A 25 10.95 -3.69 -16.40
N HIS A 26 11.55 -3.51 -17.56
CA HIS A 26 11.11 -2.60 -18.60
C HIS A 26 10.52 -3.38 -19.77
N LEU A 27 9.26 -3.05 -20.09
CA LEU A 27 8.59 -3.51 -21.30
C LEU A 27 8.32 -2.30 -22.21
N ASP A 28 8.27 -2.55 -23.51
CA ASP A 28 7.80 -1.56 -24.46
C ASP A 28 6.25 -1.53 -24.56
N LYS A 29 5.70 -0.67 -25.41
CA LYS A 29 4.26 -0.53 -25.65
C LYS A 29 3.58 -1.79 -26.22
N ASP A 30 4.35 -2.72 -26.79
CA ASP A 30 3.88 -3.97 -27.39
C ASP A 30 4.05 -5.14 -26.40
N PHE A 31 4.38 -4.85 -25.13
CA PHE A 31 4.63 -5.78 -24.02
C PHE A 31 5.88 -6.67 -24.24
N GLU A 32 6.78 -6.29 -25.15
CA GLU A 32 8.04 -7.00 -25.33
C GLU A 32 9.07 -6.58 -24.27
N ILE A 33 9.84 -7.54 -23.78
CA ILE A 33 10.86 -7.29 -22.76
C ILE A 33 12.02 -6.51 -23.37
N VAL A 34 12.24 -5.28 -22.90
CA VAL A 34 13.40 -4.46 -23.25
C VAL A 34 14.61 -4.84 -22.37
N GLY A 35 14.38 -5.12 -21.09
CA GLY A 35 15.42 -5.46 -20.14
C GLY A 35 15.12 -4.96 -18.72
N ARG A 36 16.17 -4.67 -17.95
CA ARG A 36 16.02 -3.95 -16.68
C ARG A 36 15.85 -2.47 -16.98
N TRP A 37 14.96 -1.81 -16.21
CA TRP A 37 14.77 -0.37 -16.32
C TRP A 37 15.96 0.39 -15.75
N GLU A 38 16.45 -0.03 -14.60
CA GLU A 38 17.56 0.61 -13.92
C GLU A 38 18.91 0.23 -14.52
N ASN A 39 19.83 1.19 -14.57
CA ASN A 39 21.21 0.97 -14.97
C ASN A 39 22.05 0.36 -13.83
N SER A 40 21.64 0.57 -12.58
CA SER A 40 22.27 0.00 -11.39
C SER A 40 21.30 0.06 -10.21
N MET A 41 21.28 -1.01 -9.40
CA MET A 41 20.59 -1.00 -8.08
C MET A 41 21.42 -0.34 -6.99
N GLY A 42 22.73 -0.09 -7.21
CA GLY A 42 23.60 0.30 -6.10
C GLY A 42 23.57 -0.74 -4.97
N ASP A 43 23.47 -0.27 -3.73
CA ASP A 43 23.39 -1.12 -2.53
C ASP A 43 21.95 -1.37 -2.06
N ILE A 44 20.96 -1.27 -2.97
CA ILE A 44 19.55 -1.49 -2.65
C ILE A 44 19.27 -2.99 -2.63
N PRO A 45 18.94 -3.60 -1.47
CA PRO A 45 18.70 -5.04 -1.39
C PRO A 45 17.28 -5.44 -1.77
N PHE A 46 16.29 -4.58 -1.50
CA PHE A 46 14.88 -4.89 -1.69
C PHE A 46 14.21 -3.84 -2.56
N SER A 47 13.13 -4.25 -3.22
CA SER A 47 12.22 -3.38 -3.95
C SER A 47 10.79 -3.73 -3.58
N TYR A 48 9.87 -2.81 -3.81
CA TYR A 48 8.43 -3.06 -3.73
C TYR A 48 7.69 -2.11 -4.63
N ASP A 49 7.20 -0.98 -4.11
CA ASP A 49 6.47 0.02 -4.88
C ASP A 49 7.40 1.16 -5.31
N PHE A 50 6.97 1.90 -6.31
CA PHE A 50 7.68 3.06 -6.78
C PHE A 50 6.70 4.08 -7.35
N TRP A 51 7.05 5.37 -7.22
CA TRP A 51 6.30 6.46 -7.83
C TRP A 51 7.28 7.48 -8.41
N TYR A 52 6.88 8.20 -9.45
CA TYR A 52 7.80 9.05 -10.18
C TYR A 52 7.15 10.38 -10.57
N GLN A 53 8.01 11.40 -10.72
CA GLN A 53 7.65 12.70 -11.28
C GLN A 53 8.65 13.04 -12.39
N PRO A 54 8.36 12.74 -13.68
CA PRO A 54 9.30 12.95 -14.78
C PRO A 54 9.72 14.40 -14.96
N ARG A 55 8.83 15.36 -14.67
CA ARG A 55 9.14 16.79 -14.70
C ARG A 55 10.26 17.18 -13.75
N HIS A 56 10.33 16.53 -12.61
CA HIS A 56 11.34 16.75 -11.58
C HIS A 56 12.52 15.77 -11.68
N ASN A 57 12.52 14.92 -12.69
CA ASN A 57 13.55 13.89 -12.90
C ASN A 57 13.75 13.00 -11.67
N VAL A 58 12.67 12.59 -11.02
CA VAL A 58 12.73 11.81 -9.79
C VAL A 58 11.81 10.60 -9.83
N MET A 59 12.27 9.50 -9.24
CA MET A 59 11.48 8.37 -8.78
C MET A 59 11.80 8.13 -7.32
N VAL A 60 10.79 7.73 -6.54
CA VAL A 60 10.94 7.25 -5.17
C VAL A 60 10.50 5.80 -5.14
N SER A 61 11.27 4.94 -4.47
CA SER A 61 10.90 3.53 -4.30
C SER A 61 11.03 3.08 -2.85
N SER A 62 10.25 2.08 -2.51
CA SER A 62 10.20 1.46 -1.19
C SER A 62 10.83 0.07 -1.16
N GLU A 63 11.00 -0.48 0.03
CA GLU A 63 11.57 -1.79 0.27
C GLU A 63 10.57 -2.70 1.01
N TRP A 64 10.34 -3.89 0.51
CA TRP A 64 9.68 -4.91 1.32
C TRP A 64 10.70 -5.93 1.85
N ALA A 65 10.87 -7.03 1.13
CA ALA A 65 11.79 -8.13 1.48
C ALA A 65 12.05 -9.01 0.26
N ALA A 66 13.00 -9.93 0.36
CA ALA A 66 13.15 -10.99 -0.62
C ALA A 66 11.95 -11.97 -0.54
N PRO A 67 11.49 -12.55 -1.66
CA PRO A 67 10.38 -13.50 -1.69
C PRO A 67 10.53 -14.67 -0.71
N ASN A 68 11.75 -15.20 -0.54
CA ASN A 68 12.03 -16.29 0.40
C ASN A 68 11.71 -15.93 1.86
N THR A 69 11.67 -14.64 2.21
CA THR A 69 11.36 -14.16 3.55
C THR A 69 9.86 -14.19 3.82
N PHE A 70 9.04 -13.64 2.92
CA PHE A 70 7.62 -13.42 3.20
C PHE A 70 6.67 -14.46 2.58
N MET A 71 7.06 -15.11 1.48
CA MET A 71 6.17 -16.08 0.82
C MET A 71 5.82 -17.33 1.64
N PRO A 72 6.71 -17.85 2.50
CA PRO A 72 6.35 -18.98 3.38
C PRO A 72 5.34 -18.61 4.48
N GLY A 73 5.24 -17.34 4.84
CA GLY A 73 4.44 -16.79 5.93
C GLY A 73 5.17 -15.64 6.60
N PHE A 74 4.53 -14.98 7.56
CA PHE A 74 5.17 -13.97 8.39
C PHE A 74 5.85 -14.61 9.57
N ASP A 75 7.12 -14.28 9.78
CA ASP A 75 7.92 -14.68 10.94
C ASP A 75 8.54 -13.43 11.60
N LEU A 76 8.22 -13.22 12.87
CA LEU A 76 8.70 -12.07 13.62
C LEU A 76 10.23 -12.11 13.83
N GLU A 77 10.84 -13.28 13.89
CA GLU A 77 12.31 -13.42 14.02
C GLU A 77 13.04 -12.86 12.78
N GLU A 78 12.44 -13.02 11.58
CA GLU A 78 13.00 -12.47 10.35
C GLU A 78 13.07 -10.93 10.35
N VAL A 79 12.17 -10.28 11.09
CA VAL A 79 12.20 -8.82 11.32
C VAL A 79 13.42 -8.44 12.15
N GLY A 80 13.68 -9.17 13.22
CA GLY A 80 14.87 -9.00 14.08
C GLY A 80 16.19 -9.28 13.34
N HIS A 81 16.17 -10.15 12.35
CA HIS A 81 17.30 -10.46 11.49
C HIS A 81 17.49 -9.48 10.32
N LEU A 82 16.79 -8.33 10.32
CA LEU A 82 16.87 -7.28 9.30
C LEU A 82 16.56 -7.76 7.86
N LYS A 83 15.69 -8.77 7.73
CA LYS A 83 15.29 -9.31 6.41
C LYS A 83 14.15 -8.55 5.76
N TYR A 84 13.66 -7.51 6.43
CA TYR A 84 12.65 -6.57 5.91
C TYR A 84 13.22 -5.17 5.77
N GLY A 85 12.77 -4.46 4.75
CA GLY A 85 13.21 -3.12 4.42
C GLY A 85 12.81 -2.05 5.43
N ARG A 86 13.59 -0.94 5.43
CA ARG A 86 13.41 0.22 6.32
C ARG A 86 13.83 1.52 5.64
N ARG A 87 13.81 1.56 4.31
CA ARG A 87 14.36 2.68 3.53
C ARG A 87 13.46 3.07 2.39
N LEU A 88 13.56 4.32 1.99
CA LEU A 88 13.11 4.81 0.70
C LEU A 88 14.32 5.25 -0.13
N HIS A 89 14.23 5.06 -1.42
CA HIS A 89 15.32 5.39 -2.35
C HIS A 89 14.87 6.42 -3.35
N ILE A 90 15.68 7.45 -3.50
CA ILE A 90 15.51 8.49 -4.51
C ILE A 90 16.37 8.13 -5.72
N TRP A 91 15.77 8.18 -6.87
CA TRP A 91 16.40 7.86 -8.14
C TRP A 91 16.44 9.08 -9.05
N ASP A 92 17.56 9.24 -9.75
CA ASP A 92 17.57 10.03 -10.97
C ASP A 92 16.81 9.26 -12.05
N PHE A 93 15.65 9.78 -12.44
CA PHE A 93 14.74 9.06 -13.33
C PHE A 93 15.30 8.91 -14.76
N LYS A 94 16.04 9.91 -15.26
CA LYS A 94 16.64 9.88 -16.60
C LYS A 94 17.90 9.00 -16.64
N GLU A 95 18.73 9.11 -15.58
CA GLU A 95 19.95 8.30 -15.47
C GLU A 95 19.65 6.87 -14.97
N LYS A 96 18.41 6.62 -14.52
CA LYS A 96 17.94 5.30 -14.07
C LYS A 96 18.85 4.68 -12.99
N LYS A 97 19.26 5.49 -12.03
CA LYS A 97 20.14 5.08 -10.92
C LYS A 97 19.74 5.74 -9.61
N PRO A 98 19.96 5.07 -8.45
CA PRO A 98 19.72 5.67 -7.15
C PRO A 98 20.72 6.80 -6.89
N VAL A 99 20.25 7.88 -6.26
CA VAL A 99 21.08 9.06 -5.92
C VAL A 99 21.09 9.36 -4.44
N GLU A 100 20.06 8.93 -3.70
CA GLU A 100 19.95 9.15 -2.26
C GLU A 100 19.14 8.02 -1.61
N THR A 101 19.42 7.73 -0.34
CA THR A 101 18.66 6.79 0.48
C THR A 101 18.22 7.46 1.76
N MET A 102 16.92 7.45 2.01
CA MET A 102 16.33 7.89 3.27
C MET A 102 16.20 6.69 4.22
N TYR A 103 16.93 6.72 5.32
CA TYR A 103 16.89 5.69 6.35
C TYR A 103 15.78 6.03 7.35
N LEU A 104 14.71 5.23 7.38
CA LEU A 104 13.53 5.47 8.21
C LEU A 104 13.62 4.84 9.60
N GLY A 105 14.58 3.94 9.81
CA GLY A 105 14.76 3.27 11.10
C GLY A 105 13.57 2.45 11.55
N GLU A 106 13.24 2.52 12.82
CA GLU A 106 12.10 1.80 13.41
C GLU A 106 10.75 2.41 13.02
N ASP A 107 10.72 3.67 12.62
CA ASP A 107 9.50 4.33 12.16
C ASP A 107 9.06 3.89 10.76
N GLY A 108 9.98 3.33 9.97
CA GLY A 108 9.72 2.90 8.61
C GLY A 108 9.85 1.39 8.40
N LEU A 109 9.39 0.56 9.33
CA LEU A 109 9.51 -0.88 9.22
C LEU A 109 8.51 -1.45 8.21
N ILE A 110 9.04 -2.07 7.16
CA ILE A 110 8.32 -2.56 5.99
C ILE A 110 7.60 -1.40 5.26
N PRO A 111 8.34 -0.45 4.67
CA PRO A 111 7.71 0.60 3.86
C PRO A 111 7.18 -0.06 2.57
N LEU A 112 5.88 0.06 2.36
CA LEU A 112 5.20 -0.54 1.22
C LEU A 112 4.85 0.51 0.16
N GLU A 113 3.59 0.91 0.05
CA GLU A 113 3.19 1.83 -0.99
C GLU A 113 3.76 3.23 -0.80
N VAL A 114 4.22 3.81 -1.88
CA VAL A 114 4.75 5.17 -1.97
C VAL A 114 3.98 5.96 -3.01
N LYS A 115 3.54 7.18 -2.68
CA LYS A 115 2.76 8.05 -3.57
C LYS A 115 3.27 9.48 -3.49
N PHE A 116 3.46 10.14 -4.61
CA PHE A 116 3.52 11.60 -4.66
C PHE A 116 2.12 12.19 -4.65
N MET A 117 1.97 13.42 -4.20
CA MET A 117 0.76 14.21 -4.44
C MET A 117 0.57 14.42 -5.94
N HIS A 118 -0.70 14.59 -6.36
CA HIS A 118 -1.05 14.71 -7.79
C HIS A 118 -0.68 16.07 -8.39
N ASP A 119 -0.57 17.12 -7.55
CA ASP A 119 -0.06 18.41 -8.02
C ASP A 119 1.35 18.21 -8.59
N PRO A 120 1.53 18.41 -9.92
CA PRO A 120 2.80 18.14 -10.59
C PRO A 120 3.94 19.07 -10.17
N ASP A 121 3.63 20.16 -9.49
CA ASP A 121 4.62 21.10 -8.95
C ASP A 121 4.95 20.82 -7.47
N SER A 122 4.21 19.92 -6.84
CA SER A 122 4.47 19.46 -5.47
C SER A 122 5.55 18.40 -5.43
N SER A 123 6.52 18.55 -4.54
CA SER A 123 7.50 17.49 -4.24
C SER A 123 7.11 16.62 -3.03
N HIS A 124 5.94 16.86 -2.46
CA HIS A 124 5.45 16.11 -1.31
C HIS A 124 4.91 14.73 -1.72
N GLY A 125 5.16 13.75 -0.87
CA GLY A 125 4.66 12.41 -1.02
C GLY A 125 4.56 11.68 0.32
N PHE A 126 3.93 10.52 0.29
CA PHE A 126 3.71 9.70 1.48
C PHE A 126 4.11 8.25 1.23
N CYS A 127 4.50 7.57 2.29
CA CYS A 127 4.75 6.14 2.30
C CYS A 127 4.09 5.49 3.53
N GLY A 128 3.37 4.40 3.32
CA GLY A 128 2.85 3.56 4.40
C GLY A 128 3.90 2.56 4.86
N ALA A 129 4.29 2.60 6.15
CA ALA A 129 5.18 1.63 6.76
C ALA A 129 4.36 0.57 7.50
N ALA A 130 4.27 -0.63 6.93
CA ALA A 130 3.28 -1.63 7.30
C ALA A 130 3.41 -2.10 8.76
N LEU A 131 4.57 -2.58 9.17
CA LEU A 131 4.72 -3.21 10.48
C LEU A 131 4.87 -2.19 11.61
N SER A 132 5.49 -1.03 11.34
CA SER A 132 5.50 0.07 12.31
C SER A 132 4.18 0.83 12.35
N SER A 133 3.26 0.55 11.40
CA SER A 133 1.93 1.16 11.31
C SER A 133 1.95 2.69 11.25
N ASN A 134 2.94 3.24 10.54
CA ASN A 134 3.20 4.67 10.42
C ASN A 134 2.97 5.15 8.98
N VAL A 135 2.66 6.43 8.82
CA VAL A 135 2.81 7.13 7.54
C VAL A 135 4.00 8.07 7.63
N ILE A 136 4.89 7.89 6.69
CA ILE A 136 6.05 8.74 6.45
C ILE A 136 5.66 9.75 5.38
N HIS A 137 5.79 11.03 5.69
CA HIS A 137 5.73 12.12 4.74
C HIS A 137 7.15 12.44 4.28
N PHE A 138 7.37 12.56 2.98
CA PHE A 138 8.65 12.95 2.41
C PHE A 138 8.48 14.12 1.42
N TRP A 139 9.52 14.94 1.29
CA TRP A 139 9.51 16.09 0.38
C TRP A 139 10.92 16.53 0.02
N LYS A 140 11.03 17.32 -1.03
CA LYS A 140 12.29 17.99 -1.37
C LYS A 140 12.29 19.40 -0.79
N SER A 141 13.23 19.70 0.10
CA SER A 141 13.36 21.00 0.75
C SER A 141 13.79 22.09 -0.24
N GLN A 142 13.69 23.36 0.18
CA GLN A 142 14.15 24.51 -0.61
C GLN A 142 15.66 24.47 -0.89
N GLU A 143 16.43 23.75 -0.05
CA GLU A 143 17.86 23.54 -0.25
C GLU A 143 18.15 22.40 -1.25
N GLY A 144 17.12 21.75 -1.78
CA GLY A 144 17.23 20.66 -2.75
C GLY A 144 17.53 19.30 -2.16
N LYS A 145 17.44 19.12 -0.84
CA LYS A 145 17.62 17.84 -0.13
C LYS A 145 16.28 17.15 0.06
N TRP A 146 16.28 15.83 0.05
CA TRP A 146 15.12 15.05 0.44
C TRP A 146 15.08 14.93 1.96
N GLU A 147 13.91 15.21 2.51
CA GLU A 147 13.62 15.17 3.94
C GLU A 147 12.39 14.28 4.17
N TRP A 148 12.26 13.75 5.37
CA TRP A 148 11.13 12.96 5.76
C TRP A 148 10.79 13.14 7.25
N GLU A 149 9.53 12.85 7.59
CA GLU A 149 9.04 12.83 8.97
C GLU A 149 7.92 11.81 9.11
N LYS A 150 7.72 11.28 10.30
CA LYS A 150 6.54 10.49 10.65
C LYS A 150 5.38 11.43 10.96
N VAL A 151 4.28 11.34 10.22
CA VAL A 151 3.12 12.24 10.36
C VAL A 151 1.87 11.56 10.88
N ILE A 152 1.76 10.23 10.74
CA ILE A 152 0.69 9.44 11.33
C ILE A 152 1.32 8.25 12.04
N ASP A 153 0.83 7.97 13.25
CA ASP A 153 1.24 6.86 14.09
C ASP A 153 -0.02 6.12 14.57
N ILE A 154 -0.13 4.85 14.20
CA ILE A 154 -1.26 4.00 14.58
C ILE A 154 -0.82 3.13 15.76
N GLU A 155 -1.42 3.37 16.91
CA GLU A 155 -1.11 2.61 18.12
C GLU A 155 -1.42 1.12 17.93
N ASN A 156 -0.53 0.27 18.44
CA ASN A 156 -0.77 -1.17 18.49
C ASN A 156 -1.89 -1.48 19.49
N GLU A 157 -2.77 -2.41 19.13
CA GLU A 157 -3.94 -2.76 19.92
C GLU A 157 -3.72 -4.08 20.67
N PRO A 158 -4.02 -4.17 21.98
CA PRO A 158 -3.94 -5.43 22.71
C PRO A 158 -4.96 -6.44 22.17
N HIS A 159 -4.56 -7.71 22.09
CA HIS A 159 -5.43 -8.80 21.68
C HIS A 159 -5.21 -10.03 22.58
N PRO A 160 -6.28 -10.69 23.07
CA PRO A 160 -6.17 -11.76 24.07
C PRO A 160 -5.40 -12.99 23.59
N ASP A 161 -5.46 -13.28 22.29
CA ASP A 161 -4.83 -14.45 21.69
C ASP A 161 -3.40 -14.18 21.18
N TRP A 162 -2.89 -12.95 21.36
CA TRP A 162 -1.56 -12.56 20.90
C TRP A 162 -0.65 -12.19 22.06
N PRO A 163 0.62 -12.63 22.05
CA PRO A 163 1.56 -12.36 23.14
C PRO A 163 2.03 -10.91 23.23
N ILE A 164 1.85 -10.16 22.15
CA ILE A 164 2.20 -8.74 22.04
C ILE A 164 1.02 -7.98 21.44
N PRO A 165 0.89 -6.66 21.67
CA PRO A 165 -0.11 -5.85 20.97
C PRO A 165 0.06 -5.96 19.46
N ILE A 166 -1.04 -6.13 18.73
CA ILE A 166 -1.01 -6.28 17.27
C ILE A 166 -0.86 -4.93 16.58
N PRO A 167 0.04 -4.81 15.61
CA PRO A 167 0.16 -3.62 14.76
C PRO A 167 -1.02 -3.51 13.80
N GLY A 168 -1.25 -2.32 13.27
CA GLY A 168 -2.27 -2.12 12.22
C GLY A 168 -1.97 -2.92 10.96
N VAL A 169 -0.70 -3.03 10.60
CA VAL A 169 -0.19 -3.54 9.32
C VAL A 169 -0.85 -2.79 8.16
N MET A 170 -0.38 -1.57 7.98
CA MET A 170 -0.81 -0.70 6.89
C MET A 170 -0.26 -1.24 5.57
N SER A 171 -1.11 -1.80 4.73
CA SER A 171 -0.66 -2.45 3.49
C SER A 171 -0.80 -1.58 2.25
N ALA A 172 -1.62 -0.54 2.31
CA ALA A 172 -1.82 0.38 1.19
C ALA A 172 -2.11 1.82 1.67
N ILE A 173 -1.79 2.79 0.82
CA ILE A 173 -2.20 4.18 0.95
C ILE A 173 -2.72 4.71 -0.39
N LEU A 174 -3.64 5.66 -0.36
CA LEU A 174 -4.16 6.31 -1.56
C LEU A 174 -4.42 7.79 -1.27
N ILE A 175 -4.07 8.65 -2.22
CA ILE A 175 -4.32 10.10 -2.15
C ILE A 175 -5.48 10.41 -3.07
N SER A 176 -6.42 11.26 -2.63
CA SER A 176 -7.51 11.75 -3.49
C SER A 176 -6.97 12.64 -4.62
N MET A 177 -7.68 12.67 -5.76
CA MET A 177 -7.24 13.39 -6.96
C MET A 177 -7.03 14.90 -6.76
N ASP A 178 -7.68 15.47 -5.74
CA ASP A 178 -7.57 16.88 -5.36
C ASP A 178 -6.51 17.13 -4.27
N ASP A 179 -5.72 16.10 -3.94
CA ASP A 179 -4.68 16.13 -2.88
C ASP A 179 -5.19 16.51 -1.48
N LYS A 180 -6.49 16.43 -1.26
CA LYS A 180 -7.10 16.83 0.01
C LYS A 180 -7.09 15.72 1.06
N TYR A 181 -7.25 14.47 0.63
CA TYR A 181 -7.37 13.34 1.54
C TYR A 181 -6.35 12.25 1.25
N LEU A 182 -5.79 11.70 2.32
CA LEU A 182 -5.07 10.43 2.33
C LEU A 182 -5.95 9.36 2.96
N TYR A 183 -6.06 8.23 2.29
CA TYR A 183 -6.72 7.02 2.80
C TYR A 183 -5.68 5.98 3.14
N LEU A 184 -5.90 5.25 4.21
CA LEU A 184 -5.05 4.11 4.60
C LEU A 184 -5.89 2.99 5.19
N ASN A 185 -5.36 1.79 5.13
CA ASN A 185 -5.94 0.61 5.76
C ASN A 185 -5.03 0.10 6.88
N ASN A 186 -5.63 -0.51 7.89
CA ASN A 186 -4.95 -1.29 8.91
C ASN A 186 -5.44 -2.74 8.81
N TRP A 187 -4.69 -3.58 8.09
CA TRP A 187 -5.11 -4.92 7.70
C TRP A 187 -5.40 -5.83 8.90
N LEU A 188 -4.55 -5.82 9.95
CA LEU A 188 -4.78 -6.63 11.15
C LEU A 188 -5.84 -6.02 12.08
N HIS A 189 -5.87 -4.71 12.24
CA HIS A 189 -6.90 -4.06 13.05
C HIS A 189 -8.29 -4.20 12.42
N GLY A 190 -8.37 -4.07 11.09
CA GLY A 190 -9.62 -4.17 10.35
C GLY A 190 -10.32 -2.84 10.11
N ASP A 191 -9.59 -1.74 10.07
CA ASP A 191 -10.15 -0.41 9.82
C ASP A 191 -9.53 0.28 8.61
N MET A 192 -10.33 1.15 8.02
CA MET A 192 -9.94 2.13 7.02
C MET A 192 -10.02 3.52 7.65
N ARG A 193 -9.04 4.37 7.34
CA ARG A 193 -9.01 5.75 7.83
C ARG A 193 -8.85 6.75 6.69
N GLN A 194 -9.45 7.92 6.88
CA GLN A 194 -9.31 9.09 6.01
C GLN A 194 -8.67 10.22 6.81
N TYR A 195 -7.64 10.82 6.24
CA TYR A 195 -6.96 11.98 6.83
C TYR A 195 -7.02 13.16 5.88
N ASP A 196 -7.36 14.35 6.37
CA ASP A 196 -7.16 15.61 5.65
C ASP A 196 -5.67 15.92 5.63
N ILE A 197 -5.08 15.99 4.43
CA ILE A 197 -3.66 16.28 4.16
C ILE A 197 -3.46 17.63 3.49
N SER A 198 -4.42 18.56 3.58
CA SER A 198 -4.26 19.94 3.09
C SER A 198 -3.03 20.63 3.69
N ASN A 199 -2.59 20.17 4.87
CA ASN A 199 -1.25 20.41 5.38
C ASN A 199 -0.53 19.06 5.51
N PRO A 200 0.37 18.71 4.58
CA PRO A 200 1.01 17.40 4.54
C PRO A 200 1.88 17.10 5.78
N HIS A 201 2.35 18.12 6.48
CA HIS A 201 3.10 17.99 7.73
C HIS A 201 2.22 17.70 8.96
N LYS A 202 0.89 17.87 8.86
CA LYS A 202 -0.04 17.71 9.99
C LYS A 202 -1.37 17.11 9.53
N PRO A 203 -1.38 15.86 9.05
CA PRO A 203 -2.60 15.17 8.68
C PRO A 203 -3.60 15.13 9.84
N LYS A 204 -4.89 15.28 9.53
CA LYS A 204 -5.97 15.23 10.53
C LYS A 204 -6.93 14.11 10.21
N LEU A 205 -7.16 13.21 11.16
CA LEU A 205 -8.16 12.15 11.02
C LEU A 205 -9.56 12.76 10.85
N THR A 206 -10.22 12.44 9.74
CA THR A 206 -11.58 12.92 9.40
C THR A 206 -12.60 11.80 9.33
N GLY A 207 -12.16 10.55 9.13
CA GLY A 207 -13.07 9.43 9.05
C GLY A 207 -12.40 8.11 9.41
N GLN A 208 -13.20 7.17 9.97
CA GLN A 208 -12.77 5.81 10.26
C GLN A 208 -13.96 4.87 10.14
N VAL A 209 -13.75 3.72 9.51
CA VAL A 209 -14.73 2.62 9.44
C VAL A 209 -14.06 1.29 9.69
N TRP A 210 -14.78 0.33 10.22
CA TRP A 210 -14.30 -1.01 10.55
C TRP A 210 -14.85 -2.03 9.54
N MET A 211 -13.98 -2.91 9.02
CA MET A 211 -14.35 -3.95 8.07
C MET A 211 -13.41 -5.16 8.19
N GLY A 212 -13.87 -6.23 8.79
CA GLY A 212 -13.00 -7.39 9.06
C GLY A 212 -12.01 -7.16 10.20
N GLY A 213 -10.81 -7.71 10.07
CA GLY A 213 -9.74 -7.57 11.05
C GLY A 213 -9.86 -8.47 12.27
N LEU A 214 -8.78 -8.48 13.07
CA LEU A 214 -8.71 -9.30 14.28
C LEU A 214 -9.44 -8.69 15.48
N LEU A 215 -9.67 -7.38 15.49
CA LEU A 215 -10.29 -6.70 16.63
C LEU A 215 -11.82 -6.92 16.76
N GLY A 216 -12.43 -7.60 15.80
CA GLY A 216 -13.85 -7.97 15.87
C GLY A 216 -14.84 -6.79 15.85
N LYS A 217 -14.41 -5.63 15.37
CA LYS A 217 -15.22 -4.39 15.35
C LYS A 217 -16.03 -4.21 14.06
N ALA A 218 -15.89 -5.11 13.08
CA ALA A 218 -16.57 -5.00 11.79
C ALA A 218 -18.07 -5.26 11.91
N PRO A 219 -18.91 -4.49 11.21
CA PRO A 219 -20.34 -4.77 11.13
C PRO A 219 -20.62 -5.95 10.20
N ILE A 220 -21.82 -6.52 10.33
CA ILE A 220 -22.38 -7.39 9.30
C ILE A 220 -22.91 -6.50 8.17
N VAL A 221 -22.52 -6.80 6.94
CA VAL A 221 -22.96 -6.09 5.73
C VAL A 221 -23.85 -6.99 4.92
N ASN A 222 -25.10 -6.58 4.71
CA ASN A 222 -26.12 -7.36 3.98
C ASN A 222 -26.20 -8.84 4.40
N GLY A 223 -26.15 -9.09 5.72
CA GLY A 223 -26.19 -10.45 6.28
C GLY A 223 -24.87 -11.24 6.20
N VAL A 224 -23.81 -10.68 5.63
CA VAL A 224 -22.51 -11.32 5.50
C VAL A 224 -21.54 -10.81 6.56
N LYS A 225 -20.94 -11.75 7.31
CA LYS A 225 -19.78 -11.45 8.17
C LYS A 225 -18.53 -11.32 7.29
N ILE A 226 -17.84 -10.21 7.38
CA ILE A 226 -16.64 -9.96 6.61
C ILE A 226 -15.47 -10.73 7.24
N THR A 227 -14.77 -11.52 6.42
CA THR A 227 -13.54 -12.24 6.78
C THR A 227 -12.33 -11.59 6.13
N GLY A 228 -11.16 -11.75 6.74
CA GLY A 228 -9.95 -11.04 6.33
C GLY A 228 -9.90 -9.60 6.87
N GLY A 229 -8.95 -8.82 6.44
CA GLY A 229 -8.80 -7.40 6.76
C GLY A 229 -8.79 -6.55 5.51
N PRO A 230 -9.07 -5.23 5.62
CA PRO A 230 -9.03 -4.32 4.48
C PRO A 230 -7.64 -4.37 3.82
N GLN A 231 -7.62 -4.55 2.49
CA GLN A 231 -6.36 -4.72 1.78
C GLN A 231 -6.17 -3.68 0.69
N MET A 232 -6.59 -3.94 -0.54
CA MET A 232 -6.50 -2.97 -1.62
C MET A 232 -7.83 -2.24 -1.79
N TYR A 233 -7.76 -1.05 -2.28
CA TYR A 233 -8.95 -0.23 -2.49
C TYR A 233 -8.82 0.69 -3.69
N GLN A 234 -9.96 0.92 -4.30
CA GLN A 234 -10.14 1.76 -5.48
C GLN A 234 -11.12 2.89 -5.15
N LEU A 235 -10.65 4.12 -5.28
CA LEU A 235 -11.50 5.31 -5.13
C LEU A 235 -12.19 5.62 -6.46
N SER A 236 -13.47 5.98 -6.42
CA SER A 236 -14.17 6.47 -7.61
C SER A 236 -13.60 7.82 -8.08
N LEU A 237 -13.73 8.15 -9.37
CA LEU A 237 -13.19 9.38 -9.94
C LEU A 237 -13.73 10.66 -9.27
N ASP A 238 -14.95 10.60 -8.73
CA ASP A 238 -15.56 11.70 -7.97
C ASP A 238 -15.15 11.69 -6.49
N GLY A 239 -14.32 10.74 -6.07
CA GLY A 239 -13.85 10.59 -4.69
C GLY A 239 -14.90 10.10 -3.68
N LYS A 240 -16.17 9.91 -4.09
CA LYS A 240 -17.28 9.69 -3.16
C LYS A 240 -17.51 8.24 -2.75
N ARG A 241 -16.88 7.29 -3.44
CA ARG A 241 -17.02 5.85 -3.20
C ARG A 241 -15.68 5.17 -3.23
N MET A 242 -15.44 4.31 -2.29
CA MET A 242 -14.25 3.49 -2.22
C MET A 242 -14.65 2.02 -2.20
N TYR A 243 -14.05 1.21 -3.06
CA TYR A 243 -14.26 -0.23 -3.12
C TYR A 243 -13.05 -0.91 -2.48
N VAL A 244 -13.27 -1.71 -1.44
CA VAL A 244 -12.20 -2.27 -0.62
C VAL A 244 -12.30 -3.79 -0.60
N THR A 245 -11.20 -4.47 -0.88
CA THR A 245 -11.08 -5.93 -0.82
C THR A 245 -10.55 -6.39 0.53
N THR A 246 -10.66 -7.70 0.86
CA THR A 246 -10.29 -8.23 2.17
C THR A 246 -9.24 -9.33 2.15
N SER A 247 -8.47 -9.47 1.07
CA SER A 247 -7.42 -10.50 0.95
C SER A 247 -6.07 -9.89 0.61
N LEU A 248 -5.07 -10.14 1.43
CA LEU A 248 -3.69 -9.74 1.18
C LEU A 248 -3.03 -10.71 0.19
N PHE A 249 -2.67 -11.90 0.64
CA PHE A 249 -2.32 -13.04 -0.21
C PHE A 249 -2.42 -14.33 0.61
N SER A 250 -2.59 -15.45 -0.08
CA SER A 250 -3.07 -16.68 0.53
C SER A 250 -2.27 -17.16 1.74
N THR A 251 -0.94 -17.02 1.75
CA THR A 251 -0.12 -17.52 2.85
C THR A 251 -0.36 -16.72 4.13
N TRP A 252 -0.33 -15.39 4.05
CA TRP A 252 -0.58 -14.53 5.20
C TRP A 252 -2.05 -14.53 5.62
N ASP A 253 -2.98 -14.49 4.65
CA ASP A 253 -4.40 -14.62 4.97
C ASP A 253 -4.69 -15.91 5.74
N ASN A 254 -4.09 -17.03 5.34
CA ASN A 254 -4.28 -18.30 6.01
C ASN A 254 -3.67 -18.35 7.42
N GLN A 255 -2.63 -17.56 7.65
CA GLN A 255 -1.96 -17.47 8.94
C GLN A 255 -2.75 -16.61 9.94
N PHE A 256 -3.24 -15.46 9.49
CA PHE A 256 -3.92 -14.48 10.34
C PHE A 256 -5.44 -14.63 10.36
N TYR A 257 -6.04 -15.09 9.27
CA TYR A 257 -7.48 -15.27 9.06
C TYR A 257 -7.81 -16.65 8.52
N PRO A 258 -7.58 -17.73 9.29
CA PRO A 258 -7.70 -19.12 8.78
C PRO A 258 -9.09 -19.43 8.21
N GLU A 259 -10.15 -18.78 8.67
CA GLU A 259 -11.51 -18.95 8.19
C GLU A 259 -11.72 -18.50 6.74
N ILE A 260 -10.88 -17.62 6.20
CA ILE A 260 -10.97 -17.16 4.81
C ILE A 260 -10.80 -18.30 3.79
N ARG A 261 -10.19 -19.43 4.21
CA ARG A 261 -10.06 -20.63 3.38
C ARG A 261 -11.41 -21.22 2.96
N THR A 262 -12.39 -21.15 3.85
CA THR A 262 -13.71 -21.73 3.67
C THR A 262 -14.81 -20.72 3.44
N GLN A 263 -14.61 -19.49 3.91
CA GLN A 263 -15.59 -18.42 3.79
C GLN A 263 -15.32 -17.48 2.61
N GLY A 264 -14.09 -17.52 2.04
CA GLY A 264 -13.68 -16.58 1.00
C GLY A 264 -13.47 -15.16 1.52
N GLY A 265 -13.05 -14.28 0.61
CA GLY A 265 -12.95 -12.85 0.86
C GLY A 265 -14.21 -12.10 0.45
N ALA A 266 -14.19 -10.79 0.63
CA ALA A 266 -15.26 -9.90 0.21
C ALA A 266 -14.71 -8.61 -0.43
N MET A 267 -15.56 -7.93 -1.19
CA MET A 267 -15.36 -6.53 -1.57
C MET A 267 -16.56 -5.74 -1.06
N ILE A 268 -16.30 -4.67 -0.33
CA ILE A 268 -17.33 -3.75 0.18
C ILE A 268 -17.12 -2.34 -0.37
N MET A 269 -18.17 -1.53 -0.28
CA MET A 269 -18.13 -0.13 -0.66
C MET A 269 -18.21 0.76 0.57
N ILE A 270 -17.42 1.82 0.58
CA ILE A 270 -17.42 2.89 1.57
C ILE A 270 -17.86 4.18 0.89
N ASP A 271 -18.86 4.84 1.45
CA ASP A 271 -19.25 6.19 1.04
C ASP A 271 -18.29 7.18 1.73
N CYS A 272 -17.67 8.08 0.94
CA CYS A 272 -16.70 9.06 1.40
C CYS A 272 -17.29 10.49 1.28
N ASP A 273 -17.22 11.27 2.34
CA ASP A 273 -17.55 12.69 2.30
C ASP A 273 -16.29 13.46 1.85
N VAL A 274 -16.34 13.97 0.62
CA VAL A 274 -15.24 14.73 0.02
C VAL A 274 -15.22 16.21 0.39
N GLU A 275 -16.32 16.73 0.95
CA GLU A 275 -16.46 18.13 1.32
C GLU A 275 -15.99 18.37 2.76
N ASN A 276 -16.55 17.58 3.69
CA ASN A 276 -16.35 17.79 5.13
C ASN A 276 -15.43 16.75 5.77
N GLY A 277 -15.08 15.70 5.04
CA GLY A 277 -14.44 14.50 5.57
C GLY A 277 -15.42 13.57 6.27
N GLY A 278 -15.07 12.31 6.30
CA GLY A 278 -15.88 11.25 6.88
C GLY A 278 -16.02 10.06 5.95
N MET A 279 -16.26 8.91 6.55
CA MET A 279 -16.46 7.64 5.84
C MET A 279 -17.59 6.85 6.45
N LYS A 280 -18.34 6.11 5.64
CA LYS A 280 -19.41 5.23 6.09
C LYS A 280 -19.48 3.99 5.22
N ILE A 281 -19.56 2.81 5.85
CA ILE A 281 -19.81 1.57 5.11
C ILE A 281 -21.19 1.62 4.46
N ASN A 282 -21.22 1.39 3.15
CA ASN A 282 -22.46 1.19 2.42
C ASN A 282 -22.99 -0.21 2.73
N LYS A 283 -24.14 -0.28 3.42
CA LYS A 283 -24.71 -1.57 3.87
C LYS A 283 -25.42 -2.36 2.76
N ASP A 284 -25.65 -1.72 1.60
CA ASP A 284 -26.40 -2.31 0.49
C ASP A 284 -25.47 -2.91 -0.57
N PHE A 285 -24.15 -2.71 -0.44
CA PHE A 285 -23.16 -3.22 -1.38
C PHE A 285 -22.16 -4.17 -0.71
N ILE A 286 -22.15 -5.41 -1.20
CA ILE A 286 -21.10 -6.40 -0.92
C ILE A 286 -21.00 -7.38 -2.08
N VAL A 287 -19.76 -7.71 -2.46
CA VAL A 287 -19.48 -8.88 -3.30
C VAL A 287 -18.87 -9.95 -2.39
N ASP A 288 -19.58 -11.06 -2.25
CA ASP A 288 -19.18 -12.18 -1.40
C ASP A 288 -18.52 -13.26 -2.26
N PHE A 289 -17.18 -13.30 -2.24
CA PHE A 289 -16.40 -14.27 -2.99
C PHE A 289 -16.43 -15.69 -2.40
N GLY A 290 -17.01 -15.86 -1.22
CA GLY A 290 -17.30 -17.18 -0.64
C GLY A 290 -18.37 -17.97 -1.40
N LYS A 291 -19.17 -17.29 -2.22
CA LYS A 291 -20.27 -17.90 -3.01
C LYS A 291 -19.91 -18.18 -4.47
N GLU A 292 -18.64 -18.13 -4.81
CA GLU A 292 -18.20 -18.44 -6.18
C GLU A 292 -18.54 -19.89 -6.58
N PRO A 293 -18.93 -20.13 -7.85
CA PRO A 293 -19.40 -21.46 -8.30
C PRO A 293 -18.40 -22.60 -8.12
N ASN A 294 -17.10 -22.28 -8.16
CA ASN A 294 -16.01 -23.25 -8.07
C ASN A 294 -15.39 -23.35 -6.67
N GLY A 295 -16.06 -22.79 -5.67
CA GLY A 295 -15.61 -22.74 -4.29
C GLY A 295 -15.19 -21.34 -3.85
N PRO A 296 -14.93 -21.16 -2.55
CA PRO A 296 -14.54 -19.88 -2.01
C PRO A 296 -13.31 -19.31 -2.70
N SER A 297 -13.37 -18.05 -3.11
CA SER A 297 -12.26 -17.33 -3.71
C SER A 297 -11.93 -16.05 -2.93
N ARG A 298 -10.88 -15.37 -3.34
CA ARG A 298 -10.36 -14.16 -2.67
C ARG A 298 -10.06 -13.11 -3.72
N CYS A 299 -10.46 -11.88 -3.44
CA CYS A 299 -10.12 -10.73 -4.25
C CYS A 299 -9.00 -9.96 -3.55
N HIS A 300 -7.81 -9.89 -4.18
CA HIS A 300 -6.74 -9.06 -3.70
C HIS A 300 -6.98 -7.60 -4.09
N GLU A 301 -7.32 -7.37 -5.34
CA GLU A 301 -7.43 -6.02 -5.91
C GLU A 301 -8.58 -5.93 -6.90
N SER A 302 -9.16 -4.74 -7.03
CA SER A 302 -10.12 -4.41 -8.08
C SER A 302 -9.71 -3.11 -8.77
N ARG A 303 -9.86 -3.06 -10.09
CA ARG A 303 -9.54 -1.90 -10.90
C ARG A 303 -10.71 -1.54 -11.82
N TYR A 304 -10.80 -0.27 -12.20
CA TYR A 304 -11.75 0.12 -13.23
C TYR A 304 -11.36 -0.46 -14.59
N PRO A 305 -12.33 -0.90 -15.40
CA PRO A 305 -12.07 -1.27 -16.78
C PRO A 305 -11.39 -0.11 -17.54
N GLY A 306 -10.22 -0.39 -18.15
CA GLY A 306 -9.44 0.63 -18.83
C GLY A 306 -8.47 1.42 -17.94
N GLY A 307 -8.30 0.99 -16.67
CA GLY A 307 -7.43 1.62 -15.71
C GLY A 307 -8.12 2.68 -14.86
N ASP A 308 -7.40 3.21 -13.90
CA ASP A 308 -7.90 4.27 -13.04
C ASP A 308 -6.85 5.38 -12.86
N CYS A 309 -7.32 6.59 -12.69
CA CYS A 309 -6.48 7.76 -12.52
C CYS A 309 -6.11 8.04 -11.06
N THR A 310 -6.47 7.16 -10.12
CA THR A 310 -6.20 7.37 -8.70
C THR A 310 -4.97 6.61 -8.21
N SER A 311 -4.46 5.64 -8.96
CA SER A 311 -3.36 4.80 -8.52
C SER A 311 -2.15 4.75 -9.45
N ASP A 312 -2.32 4.82 -10.77
CA ASP A 312 -1.22 4.54 -11.69
C ASP A 312 -1.06 5.55 -12.82
N ILE A 313 -1.61 6.74 -12.70
CA ILE A 313 -1.75 7.58 -13.86
C ILE A 313 -1.08 8.92 -13.77
N TRP A 314 -0.48 9.15 -14.86
CA TRP A 314 -0.06 10.47 -15.34
C TRP A 314 -0.42 10.68 -16.80
#